data_b61418919b3a699ca84d34dbfde7a7bd
#
_entry.id   b61418919b3a699ca84d34dbfde7a7bd
#
_cell.length_a   1.000
_cell.length_b   1.000
_cell.length_c   1.000
_cell.angle_alpha   90.00
_cell.angle_beta   90.00
_cell.angle_gamma   90.00
#
_symmetry.space_group_name_H-M   'P 1'
#
loop_
_entity.id
_entity.type
_entity.pdbx_description
1 polymer ?
#
loop_
_entity_poly.entity_id
_entity_poly.type
_entity_poly.pdbx_seq_one_letter_code
_entity_poly.pdbx_strand_id
1 'polypeptide(L)'
;MLKVLDPPAVRRWSRHCAAALGRARAEIDALNVFPVPDGDTGTNLHLTILSAAEAVDALPGDADAGATWEALTRGALLGARGNSGVIVSQAVRGMGEVLGCAQGGGADLRDGLTRAADMARAAVVRPVEGTVLSVLSAAALAVRDAPDDLTEVACRAADEARRALRRTTGQLDVLSRNGVVDAGAAGLVIMLESLAEVVTEAYSERHEVPAPAGRIAPEELGRRDAGGPGYEVMYLLDAGAHEVDRLRGELDALGDSLVIVGGEGLWNVHVHVDDAGAAIEAGLRAGRPHRIKVTYLGGRPHEPGPARGVVAVAAGDGLAALFREAGAVVVRREPGSAPTAAALLRAVREAGTEVAVLPNDAAVYDVAVAAAEIAREEGVTVSVLPTRASVQGLAALAVHDPLRRFDDDIVAMTDAAGHTRHGHVWVADREAMTSAGICRPGDVLGVVDGEVALIGADLAATAVGVVRRLVSGGSEMVTLVTGAGAPEALLRAVRDHLERVRPDLEIVVYEGGQGGYPLLIGVE
;
A
#
# COMPACT_ATOMS: atom_id res chain seq x y z
N MET A 1 -29.19 9.88 -5.12
CA MET A 1 -28.76 9.61 -6.51
C MET A 1 -28.32 10.91 -7.17
N LEU A 2 -27.11 10.94 -7.67
CA LEU A 2 -26.54 12.12 -8.33
C LEU A 2 -27.10 12.28 -9.74
N LYS A 3 -27.29 13.52 -10.15
CA LYS A 3 -27.69 13.84 -11.54
C LYS A 3 -26.51 14.28 -12.41
N VAL A 4 -25.44 14.74 -11.76
CA VAL A 4 -24.21 15.18 -12.41
C VAL A 4 -23.00 14.69 -11.61
N LEU A 5 -21.92 14.42 -12.29
CA LEU A 5 -20.62 14.04 -11.71
C LEU A 5 -19.82 15.33 -11.44
N ASP A 6 -20.22 16.04 -10.38
CA ASP A 6 -19.62 17.29 -9.94
C ASP A 6 -18.23 17.06 -9.27
N PRO A 7 -17.42 18.11 -9.03
CA PRO A 7 -16.10 17.96 -8.39
C PRO A 7 -16.13 17.21 -7.06
N PRO A 8 -17.09 17.45 -6.13
CA PRO A 8 -17.25 16.63 -4.94
C PRO A 8 -17.51 15.15 -5.22
N ALA A 9 -18.30 14.82 -6.26
CA ALA A 9 -18.55 13.43 -6.65
C ALA A 9 -17.31 12.76 -7.22
N VAL A 10 -16.52 13.45 -8.06
CA VAL A 10 -15.24 12.96 -8.58
C VAL A 10 -14.26 12.69 -7.45
N ARG A 11 -14.17 13.59 -6.46
CA ARG A 11 -13.33 13.41 -5.27
C ARG A 11 -13.76 12.19 -4.45
N ARG A 12 -15.08 11.99 -4.24
CA ARG A 12 -15.60 10.79 -3.56
C ARG A 12 -15.30 9.53 -4.35
N TRP A 13 -15.50 9.56 -5.68
CA TRP A 13 -15.22 8.42 -6.54
C TRP A 13 -13.75 8.02 -6.51
N SER A 14 -12.82 8.95 -6.67
CA SER A 14 -11.38 8.64 -6.67
C SER A 14 -10.92 7.99 -5.36
N ARG A 15 -11.36 8.52 -4.21
CA ARG A 15 -11.06 7.95 -2.88
C ARG A 15 -11.68 6.57 -2.70
N HIS A 16 -12.97 6.44 -3.05
CA HIS A 16 -13.70 5.18 -2.92
C HIS A 16 -13.09 4.09 -3.81
N CYS A 17 -12.76 4.43 -5.05
CA CYS A 17 -12.09 3.56 -6.00
C CYS A 17 -10.71 3.11 -5.50
N ALA A 18 -9.86 4.03 -5.00
CA ALA A 18 -8.56 3.69 -4.43
C ALA A 18 -8.70 2.73 -3.25
N ALA A 19 -9.64 2.98 -2.34
CA ALA A 19 -9.91 2.09 -1.21
C ALA A 19 -10.42 0.71 -1.64
N ALA A 20 -11.32 0.65 -2.64
CA ALA A 20 -11.86 -0.59 -3.17
C ALA A 20 -10.77 -1.45 -3.85
N LEU A 21 -9.92 -0.84 -4.68
CA LEU A 21 -8.77 -1.51 -5.29
C LEU A 21 -7.76 -1.97 -4.23
N GLY A 22 -7.52 -1.18 -3.17
CA GLY A 22 -6.66 -1.58 -2.06
C GLY A 22 -7.14 -2.83 -1.35
N ARG A 23 -8.46 -2.96 -1.10
CA ARG A 23 -9.05 -4.18 -0.51
C ARG A 23 -8.97 -5.39 -1.42
N ALA A 24 -9.17 -5.21 -2.73
CA ALA A 24 -9.15 -6.28 -3.73
C ALA A 24 -7.75 -6.60 -4.26
N ARG A 25 -6.71 -5.85 -3.85
CA ARG A 25 -5.35 -5.91 -4.40
C ARG A 25 -4.82 -7.33 -4.52
N ALA A 26 -4.77 -8.06 -3.41
CA ALA A 26 -4.20 -9.42 -3.38
C ALA A 26 -4.99 -10.41 -4.25
N GLU A 27 -6.31 -10.24 -4.37
CA GLU A 27 -7.16 -11.07 -5.21
C GLU A 27 -6.90 -10.81 -6.70
N ILE A 28 -6.69 -9.53 -7.09
CA ILE A 28 -6.33 -9.15 -8.47
C ILE A 28 -4.90 -9.62 -8.79
N ASP A 29 -3.94 -9.46 -7.86
CA ASP A 29 -2.56 -9.93 -8.04
C ASP A 29 -2.52 -11.44 -8.30
N ALA A 30 -3.38 -12.22 -7.63
CA ALA A 30 -3.50 -13.66 -7.84
C ALA A 30 -4.07 -14.06 -9.22
N LEU A 31 -4.73 -13.16 -9.95
CA LEU A 31 -5.21 -13.40 -11.33
C LEU A 31 -4.16 -13.08 -12.39
N ASN A 32 -3.06 -12.45 -12.02
CA ASN A 32 -2.09 -11.90 -12.97
C ASN A 32 -1.24 -13.00 -13.65
N VAL A 33 -1.67 -13.43 -14.84
CA VAL A 33 -0.97 -14.40 -15.70
C VAL A 33 -0.59 -13.83 -17.06
N PHE A 34 -0.97 -12.59 -17.37
CA PHE A 34 -0.74 -11.94 -18.66
C PHE A 34 -0.57 -10.41 -18.51
N PRO A 35 0.34 -9.78 -19.27
CA PRO A 35 1.33 -10.35 -20.20
C PRO A 35 2.51 -11.02 -19.51
N VAL A 36 2.78 -10.66 -18.26
CA VAL A 36 3.83 -11.24 -17.41
C VAL A 36 3.19 -11.68 -16.10
N PRO A 37 3.42 -12.92 -15.64
CA PRO A 37 2.85 -13.42 -14.39
C PRO A 37 3.72 -12.99 -13.19
N ASP A 38 3.81 -11.69 -12.92
CA ASP A 38 4.59 -11.09 -11.84
C ASP A 38 3.78 -10.81 -10.56
N GLY A 39 2.44 -11.01 -10.63
CA GLY A 39 1.56 -10.94 -9.47
C GLY A 39 1.41 -9.53 -8.90
N ASP A 40 1.54 -8.48 -9.69
CA ASP A 40 1.53 -7.10 -9.22
C ASP A 40 0.46 -6.19 -9.83
N THR A 41 -0.43 -6.73 -10.68
CA THR A 41 -1.47 -5.94 -11.37
C THR A 41 -2.40 -5.19 -10.42
N GLY A 42 -2.86 -5.84 -9.35
CA GLY A 42 -3.72 -5.20 -8.35
C GLY A 42 -2.98 -4.10 -7.58
N THR A 43 -1.73 -4.36 -7.22
CA THR A 43 -0.84 -3.39 -6.61
C THR A 43 -0.62 -2.18 -7.51
N ASN A 44 -0.32 -2.40 -8.79
CA ASN A 44 -0.08 -1.34 -9.76
C ASN A 44 -1.33 -0.46 -10.00
N LEU A 45 -2.51 -1.07 -10.11
CA LEU A 45 -3.78 -0.35 -10.26
C LEU A 45 -4.11 0.46 -9.00
N HIS A 46 -3.99 -0.14 -7.82
CA HIS A 46 -4.24 0.53 -6.55
C HIS A 46 -3.36 1.78 -6.40
N LEU A 47 -2.03 1.65 -6.57
CA LEU A 47 -1.10 2.76 -6.42
C LEU A 47 -1.29 3.85 -7.48
N THR A 48 -1.69 3.49 -8.71
CA THR A 48 -2.00 4.44 -9.77
C THR A 48 -3.22 5.30 -9.40
N ILE A 49 -4.31 4.67 -8.93
CA ILE A 49 -5.53 5.38 -8.56
C ILE A 49 -5.38 6.11 -7.22
N LEU A 50 -4.59 5.59 -6.29
CA LEU A 50 -4.26 6.29 -5.05
C LEU A 50 -3.55 7.61 -5.35
N SER A 51 -2.54 7.61 -6.22
CA SER A 51 -1.84 8.84 -6.64
C SER A 51 -2.79 9.84 -7.33
N ALA A 52 -3.78 9.35 -8.11
CA ALA A 52 -4.81 10.19 -8.70
C ALA A 52 -5.73 10.82 -7.64
N ALA A 53 -6.13 10.04 -6.64
CA ALA A 53 -6.97 10.52 -5.54
C ALA A 53 -6.24 11.55 -4.68
N GLU A 54 -4.99 11.31 -4.32
CA GLU A 54 -4.15 12.25 -3.57
C GLU A 54 -3.97 13.58 -4.31
N ALA A 55 -3.78 13.55 -5.64
CA ALA A 55 -3.69 14.77 -6.45
C ALA A 55 -4.98 15.60 -6.43
N VAL A 56 -6.14 14.95 -6.44
CA VAL A 56 -7.45 15.61 -6.30
C VAL A 56 -7.64 16.14 -4.88
N ASP A 57 -7.19 15.40 -3.87
CA ASP A 57 -7.32 15.78 -2.46
C ASP A 57 -6.46 16.99 -2.09
N ALA A 58 -5.35 17.17 -2.79
CA ALA A 58 -4.49 18.34 -2.62
C ALA A 58 -5.10 19.65 -3.17
N LEU A 59 -6.19 19.58 -3.96
CA LEU A 59 -6.87 20.75 -4.49
C LEU A 59 -7.73 21.43 -3.41
N PRO A 60 -7.92 22.76 -3.50
CA PRO A 60 -8.93 23.48 -2.71
C PRO A 60 -10.32 22.86 -2.85
N GLY A 61 -11.16 23.00 -1.81
CA GLY A 61 -12.50 22.42 -1.79
C GLY A 61 -13.48 23.00 -2.81
N ASP A 62 -13.19 24.19 -3.34
CA ASP A 62 -13.93 24.95 -4.35
C ASP A 62 -13.35 24.83 -5.76
N ALA A 63 -12.42 23.90 -5.99
CA ALA A 63 -11.87 23.62 -7.31
C ALA A 63 -12.99 23.24 -8.30
N ASP A 64 -12.94 23.80 -9.52
CA ASP A 64 -13.91 23.52 -10.57
C ASP A 64 -13.73 22.13 -11.21
N ALA A 65 -14.61 21.77 -12.13
CA ALA A 65 -14.57 20.48 -12.80
C ALA A 65 -13.27 20.30 -13.62
N GLY A 66 -12.83 21.34 -14.34
CA GLY A 66 -11.62 21.31 -15.15
C GLY A 66 -10.39 21.01 -14.29
N ALA A 67 -10.16 21.78 -13.23
CA ALA A 67 -9.05 21.60 -12.31
C ALA A 67 -9.09 20.21 -11.63
N THR A 68 -10.29 19.74 -11.26
CA THR A 68 -10.47 18.44 -10.59
C THR A 68 -10.10 17.28 -11.53
N TRP A 69 -10.58 17.29 -12.76
CA TRP A 69 -10.26 16.25 -13.75
C TRP A 69 -8.79 16.34 -14.22
N GLU A 70 -8.24 17.55 -14.36
CA GLU A 70 -6.82 17.73 -14.67
C GLU A 70 -5.93 17.13 -13.56
N ALA A 71 -6.24 17.40 -12.29
CA ALA A 71 -5.49 16.83 -11.17
C ALA A 71 -5.60 15.30 -11.14
N LEU A 72 -6.81 14.75 -11.34
CA LEU A 72 -7.03 13.31 -11.38
C LEU A 72 -6.22 12.64 -12.49
N THR A 73 -6.26 13.18 -13.71
CA THR A 73 -5.54 12.64 -14.86
C THR A 73 -4.04 12.76 -14.72
N ARG A 74 -3.57 13.89 -14.22
CA ARG A 74 -2.13 14.12 -13.98
C ARG A 74 -1.62 13.21 -12.87
N GLY A 75 -2.37 13.06 -11.77
CA GLY A 75 -2.02 12.15 -10.68
C GLY A 75 -1.96 10.70 -11.16
N ALA A 76 -2.93 10.25 -11.96
CA ALA A 76 -2.91 8.92 -12.57
C ALA A 76 -1.70 8.70 -13.48
N LEU A 77 -1.36 9.69 -14.33
CA LEU A 77 -0.22 9.60 -15.25
C LEU A 77 1.13 9.52 -14.52
N LEU A 78 1.33 10.38 -13.51
CA LEU A 78 2.57 10.45 -12.74
C LEU A 78 2.75 9.27 -11.78
N GLY A 79 1.63 8.73 -11.31
CA GLY A 79 1.59 7.55 -10.42
C GLY A 79 1.43 6.23 -11.13
N ALA A 80 1.32 6.21 -12.47
CA ALA A 80 1.12 5.00 -13.25
C ALA A 80 2.24 3.97 -13.03
N ARG A 81 1.84 2.73 -12.75
CA ARG A 81 2.75 1.61 -12.52
C ARG A 81 2.35 0.42 -13.37
N GLY A 82 3.34 -0.26 -13.94
CA GLY A 82 3.13 -1.39 -14.84
C GLY A 82 2.26 -1.07 -16.05
N ASN A 83 2.07 -2.02 -16.94
CA ASN A 83 1.19 -1.87 -18.11
C ASN A 83 -0.25 -1.50 -17.71
N SER A 84 -0.78 -2.15 -16.67
CA SER A 84 -2.16 -1.97 -16.24
C SER A 84 -2.43 -0.55 -15.74
N GLY A 85 -1.51 -0.01 -14.92
CA GLY A 85 -1.61 1.37 -14.44
C GLY A 85 -1.49 2.39 -15.56
N VAL A 86 -0.59 2.18 -16.53
CA VAL A 86 -0.43 3.06 -17.68
C VAL A 86 -1.68 3.07 -18.55
N ILE A 87 -2.28 1.90 -18.86
CA ILE A 87 -3.52 1.80 -19.65
C ILE A 87 -4.69 2.50 -18.93
N VAL A 88 -4.85 2.23 -17.61
CA VAL A 88 -5.92 2.84 -16.81
C VAL A 88 -5.73 4.36 -16.70
N SER A 89 -4.50 4.86 -16.62
CA SER A 89 -4.26 6.31 -16.63
C SER A 89 -4.79 6.98 -17.90
N GLN A 90 -4.72 6.29 -19.05
CA GLN A 90 -5.28 6.78 -20.31
C GLN A 90 -6.81 6.70 -20.36
N ALA A 91 -7.39 5.67 -19.74
CA ALA A 91 -8.85 5.63 -19.57
C ALA A 91 -9.35 6.82 -18.72
N VAL A 92 -8.69 7.08 -17.59
CA VAL A 92 -9.00 8.23 -16.73
C VAL A 92 -8.80 9.56 -17.47
N ARG A 93 -7.73 9.67 -18.29
CA ARG A 93 -7.49 10.85 -19.11
C ARG A 93 -8.57 11.06 -20.16
N GLY A 94 -9.01 9.99 -20.85
CA GLY A 94 -10.10 10.08 -21.82
C GLY A 94 -11.40 10.56 -21.19
N MET A 95 -11.72 10.08 -20.00
CA MET A 95 -12.86 10.61 -19.23
C MET A 95 -12.66 12.10 -18.89
N GLY A 96 -11.46 12.47 -18.43
CA GLY A 96 -11.15 13.85 -18.05
C GLY A 96 -11.20 14.84 -19.20
N GLU A 97 -10.81 14.46 -20.42
CA GLU A 97 -10.89 15.31 -21.62
C GLU A 97 -12.35 15.70 -21.94
N VAL A 98 -13.32 14.86 -21.65
CA VAL A 98 -14.74 15.13 -21.85
C VAL A 98 -15.37 15.79 -20.62
N LEU A 99 -15.26 15.15 -19.46
CA LEU A 99 -15.98 15.54 -18.26
C LEU A 99 -15.40 16.81 -17.59
N GLY A 100 -14.13 17.14 -17.84
CA GLY A 100 -13.50 18.36 -17.36
C GLY A 100 -14.08 19.64 -17.97
N CYS A 101 -14.69 19.56 -19.17
CA CYS A 101 -15.28 20.69 -19.88
C CYS A 101 -16.81 20.62 -19.97
N ALA A 102 -17.44 19.60 -19.39
CA ALA A 102 -18.87 19.31 -19.51
C ALA A 102 -19.64 19.55 -18.21
N GLN A 103 -20.95 19.33 -18.25
CA GLN A 103 -21.83 19.44 -17.07
C GLN A 103 -21.76 18.21 -16.16
N GLY A 104 -21.21 17.10 -16.66
CA GLY A 104 -21.10 15.84 -15.91
C GLY A 104 -22.38 15.01 -15.88
N GLY A 105 -23.28 15.18 -16.83
CA GLY A 105 -24.51 14.39 -16.99
C GLY A 105 -24.29 13.00 -17.56
N GLY A 106 -25.38 12.27 -17.82
CA GLY A 106 -25.32 10.92 -18.38
C GLY A 106 -24.73 10.91 -19.80
N ALA A 107 -25.08 11.87 -20.65
CA ALA A 107 -24.50 12.02 -21.98
C ALA A 107 -22.99 12.24 -21.93
N ASP A 108 -22.54 13.11 -21.02
CA ASP A 108 -21.12 13.42 -20.87
C ASP A 108 -20.31 12.20 -20.37
N LEU A 109 -20.88 11.40 -19.44
CA LEU A 109 -20.26 10.17 -18.98
C LEU A 109 -20.15 9.12 -20.10
N ARG A 110 -21.20 8.99 -20.92
CA ARG A 110 -21.20 8.11 -22.09
C ARG A 110 -20.10 8.47 -23.09
N ASP A 111 -19.96 9.77 -23.39
CA ASP A 111 -18.93 10.26 -24.30
C ASP A 111 -17.53 10.13 -23.67
N GLY A 112 -17.43 10.37 -22.36
CA GLY A 112 -16.22 10.13 -21.57
C GLY A 112 -15.76 8.68 -21.58
N LEU A 113 -16.67 7.72 -21.42
CA LEU A 113 -16.35 6.27 -21.50
C LEU A 113 -15.93 5.87 -22.92
N THR A 114 -16.55 6.42 -23.94
CA THR A 114 -16.15 6.20 -25.34
C THR A 114 -14.73 6.72 -25.56
N ARG A 115 -14.46 7.94 -25.14
CA ARG A 115 -13.13 8.54 -25.23
C ARG A 115 -12.08 7.77 -24.44
N ALA A 116 -12.44 7.26 -23.25
CA ALA A 116 -11.58 6.42 -22.44
C ALA A 116 -11.17 5.13 -23.15
N ALA A 117 -12.13 4.46 -23.80
CA ALA A 117 -11.87 3.24 -24.56
C ALA A 117 -10.93 3.51 -25.76
N ASP A 118 -11.17 4.58 -26.50
CA ASP A 118 -10.33 4.97 -27.64
C ASP A 118 -8.90 5.30 -27.20
N MET A 119 -8.73 6.07 -26.13
CA MET A 119 -7.42 6.46 -25.63
C MET A 119 -6.64 5.30 -25.04
N ALA A 120 -7.29 4.45 -24.26
CA ALA A 120 -6.65 3.26 -23.70
C ALA A 120 -6.18 2.31 -24.81
N ARG A 121 -6.98 2.13 -25.87
CA ARG A 121 -6.62 1.28 -27.02
C ARG A 121 -5.48 1.89 -27.85
N ALA A 122 -5.50 3.19 -28.09
CA ALA A 122 -4.46 3.90 -28.81
C ALA A 122 -3.11 3.94 -28.08
N ALA A 123 -3.12 3.77 -26.77
CA ALA A 123 -1.92 3.74 -25.93
C ALA A 123 -1.06 2.48 -26.15
N VAL A 124 -1.69 1.37 -26.53
CA VAL A 124 -1.03 0.07 -26.70
C VAL A 124 -0.71 -0.15 -28.18
N VAL A 125 0.56 -0.39 -28.50
CA VAL A 125 1.01 -0.57 -29.90
C VAL A 125 0.40 -1.83 -30.53
N ARG A 126 0.30 -2.92 -29.76
CA ARG A 126 -0.29 -4.19 -30.19
C ARG A 126 -1.43 -4.60 -29.25
N PRO A 127 -2.65 -4.03 -29.41
CA PRO A 127 -3.79 -4.35 -28.56
C PRO A 127 -4.17 -5.84 -28.64
N VAL A 128 -4.37 -6.47 -27.48
CA VAL A 128 -4.76 -7.88 -27.38
C VAL A 128 -6.21 -7.98 -26.88
N GLU A 129 -7.02 -8.79 -27.56
CA GLU A 129 -8.41 -9.04 -27.15
C GLU A 129 -8.46 -9.99 -25.92
N GLY A 130 -9.52 -9.85 -25.11
CA GLY A 130 -9.64 -10.59 -23.85
C GLY A 130 -8.92 -9.94 -22.68
N THR A 131 -8.55 -8.66 -22.80
CA THR A 131 -7.88 -7.88 -21.76
C THR A 131 -8.75 -6.72 -21.27
N VAL A 132 -8.22 -5.90 -20.38
CA VAL A 132 -8.84 -4.65 -19.91
C VAL A 132 -9.37 -3.77 -21.05
N LEU A 133 -8.70 -3.79 -22.22
CA LEU A 133 -9.12 -3.02 -23.41
C LEU A 133 -10.47 -3.51 -23.96
N SER A 134 -10.66 -4.83 -24.03
CA SER A 134 -11.92 -5.43 -24.50
C SER A 134 -13.07 -5.14 -23.55
N VAL A 135 -12.80 -5.18 -22.22
CA VAL A 135 -13.81 -4.90 -21.20
C VAL A 135 -14.22 -3.44 -21.19
N LEU A 136 -13.26 -2.51 -21.30
CA LEU A 136 -13.56 -1.08 -21.40
C LEU A 136 -14.34 -0.74 -22.67
N SER A 137 -13.96 -1.33 -23.81
CA SER A 137 -14.66 -1.15 -25.08
C SER A 137 -16.10 -1.70 -25.00
N ALA A 138 -16.32 -2.84 -24.36
CA ALA A 138 -17.65 -3.40 -24.14
C ALA A 138 -18.53 -2.50 -23.24
N ALA A 139 -17.97 -1.96 -22.16
CA ALA A 139 -18.67 -1.04 -21.28
C ALA A 139 -19.09 0.26 -22.04
N ALA A 140 -18.17 0.85 -22.79
CA ALA A 140 -18.45 2.04 -23.60
C ALA A 140 -19.51 1.77 -24.68
N LEU A 141 -19.44 0.64 -25.36
CA LEU A 141 -20.43 0.24 -26.37
C LEU A 141 -21.83 0.05 -25.78
N ALA A 142 -21.94 -0.56 -24.59
CA ALA A 142 -23.22 -0.85 -23.95
C ALA A 142 -23.99 0.42 -23.56
N VAL A 143 -23.32 1.53 -23.37
CA VAL A 143 -23.94 2.80 -22.98
C VAL A 143 -24.18 3.74 -24.17
N ARG A 144 -23.75 3.40 -25.37
CA ARG A 144 -23.82 4.28 -26.57
C ARG A 144 -25.22 4.86 -26.79
N ASP A 145 -26.24 4.02 -26.66
CA ASP A 145 -27.66 4.37 -26.91
C ASP A 145 -28.42 4.57 -25.58
N ALA A 146 -27.73 4.71 -24.45
CA ALA A 146 -28.37 4.96 -23.16
C ALA A 146 -28.95 6.38 -23.13
N PRO A 147 -30.08 6.61 -22.44
CA PRO A 147 -30.62 7.94 -22.24
C PRO A 147 -29.64 8.84 -21.49
N ASP A 148 -29.91 10.15 -21.48
CA ASP A 148 -29.13 11.11 -20.70
C ASP A 148 -29.53 11.02 -19.20
N ASP A 149 -29.19 9.88 -18.59
CA ASP A 149 -29.36 9.63 -17.17
C ASP A 149 -28.06 9.06 -16.61
N LEU A 150 -27.46 9.82 -15.69
CA LEU A 150 -26.14 9.48 -15.11
C LEU A 150 -26.16 8.12 -14.41
N THR A 151 -27.25 7.82 -13.69
CA THR A 151 -27.40 6.56 -12.95
C THR A 151 -27.50 5.39 -13.92
N GLU A 152 -28.32 5.51 -14.97
CA GLU A 152 -28.48 4.45 -15.96
C GLU A 152 -27.18 4.18 -16.71
N VAL A 153 -26.46 5.22 -17.11
CA VAL A 153 -25.18 5.08 -17.81
C VAL A 153 -24.13 4.42 -16.92
N ALA A 154 -23.97 4.88 -15.66
CA ALA A 154 -22.99 4.32 -14.74
C ALA A 154 -23.28 2.85 -14.41
N CYS A 155 -24.52 2.50 -14.10
CA CYS A 155 -24.90 1.11 -13.79
C CYS A 155 -24.77 0.19 -15.01
N ARG A 156 -25.19 0.63 -16.20
CA ARG A 156 -25.03 -0.15 -17.45
C ARG A 156 -23.57 -0.42 -17.78
N ALA A 157 -22.71 0.60 -17.62
CA ALA A 157 -21.27 0.45 -17.87
C ALA A 157 -20.66 -0.60 -16.92
N ALA A 158 -20.96 -0.51 -15.61
CA ALA A 158 -20.47 -1.45 -14.61
C ALA A 158 -20.98 -2.88 -14.86
N ASP A 159 -22.27 -3.04 -15.14
CA ASP A 159 -22.89 -4.34 -15.42
C ASP A 159 -22.31 -5.02 -16.67
N GLU A 160 -22.08 -4.26 -17.75
CA GLU A 160 -21.48 -4.83 -18.95
C GLU A 160 -19.99 -5.13 -18.74
N ALA A 161 -19.27 -4.27 -18.04
CA ALA A 161 -17.88 -4.55 -17.67
C ALA A 161 -17.74 -5.88 -16.91
N ARG A 162 -18.63 -6.12 -15.93
CA ARG A 162 -18.67 -7.38 -15.17
C ARG A 162 -18.99 -8.58 -16.06
N ARG A 163 -19.91 -8.43 -17.01
CA ARG A 163 -20.22 -9.49 -18.00
C ARG A 163 -19.04 -9.74 -18.95
N ALA A 164 -18.41 -8.66 -19.44
CA ALA A 164 -17.25 -8.75 -20.31
C ALA A 164 -16.04 -9.37 -19.61
N LEU A 165 -15.80 -9.04 -18.33
CA LEU A 165 -14.75 -9.65 -17.51
C LEU A 165 -14.85 -11.19 -17.53
N ARG A 166 -16.04 -11.74 -17.30
CA ARG A 166 -16.24 -13.20 -17.33
C ARG A 166 -15.94 -13.82 -18.70
N ARG A 167 -16.08 -13.07 -19.79
CA ARG A 167 -15.79 -13.55 -21.15
C ARG A 167 -14.29 -13.59 -21.46
N THR A 168 -13.46 -12.83 -20.74
CA THR A 168 -12.00 -12.75 -20.99
C THR A 168 -11.32 -14.12 -20.91
N THR A 169 -11.74 -14.99 -19.98
CA THR A 169 -11.22 -16.36 -19.86
C THR A 169 -11.31 -17.15 -21.16
N GLY A 170 -12.39 -16.97 -21.93
CA GLY A 170 -12.56 -17.65 -23.23
C GLY A 170 -11.98 -16.91 -24.43
N GLN A 171 -11.45 -15.70 -24.26
CA GLN A 171 -10.94 -14.86 -25.34
C GLN A 171 -9.41 -14.88 -25.48
N LEU A 172 -8.72 -15.28 -24.40
CA LEU A 172 -7.25 -15.33 -24.37
C LEU A 172 -6.79 -16.68 -23.86
N ASP A 173 -6.01 -17.43 -24.66
CA ASP A 173 -5.59 -18.80 -24.37
C ASP A 173 -4.90 -18.95 -23.01
N VAL A 174 -4.04 -17.99 -22.62
CA VAL A 174 -3.35 -18.04 -21.33
C VAL A 174 -4.32 -17.93 -20.15
N LEU A 175 -5.38 -17.12 -20.26
CA LEU A 175 -6.43 -17.01 -19.24
C LEU A 175 -7.25 -18.30 -19.17
N SER A 176 -7.58 -18.87 -20.33
CA SER A 176 -8.32 -20.15 -20.42
C SER A 176 -7.57 -21.31 -19.77
N ARG A 177 -6.26 -21.43 -20.05
CA ARG A 177 -5.41 -22.49 -19.48
C ARG A 177 -5.29 -22.40 -17.95
N ASN A 178 -5.25 -21.17 -17.42
CA ASN A 178 -5.14 -20.93 -15.98
C ASN A 178 -6.50 -20.83 -15.28
N GLY A 179 -7.62 -20.86 -16.03
CA GLY A 179 -8.96 -20.75 -15.45
C GLY A 179 -9.23 -19.43 -14.73
N VAL A 180 -8.62 -18.34 -15.19
CA VAL A 180 -8.72 -17.01 -14.60
C VAL A 180 -9.34 -16.00 -15.57
N VAL A 181 -9.79 -14.88 -15.04
CA VAL A 181 -10.16 -13.68 -15.81
C VAL A 181 -8.94 -12.75 -15.92
N ASP A 182 -9.01 -11.75 -16.81
CA ASP A 182 -7.96 -10.74 -16.93
C ASP A 182 -7.87 -9.89 -15.66
N ALA A 183 -6.68 -9.82 -15.06
CA ALA A 183 -6.42 -9.09 -13.81
C ALA A 183 -6.64 -7.58 -13.96
N GLY A 184 -6.17 -6.97 -15.06
CA GLY A 184 -6.38 -5.55 -15.37
C GLY A 184 -7.85 -5.21 -15.53
N ALA A 185 -8.60 -6.09 -16.20
CA ALA A 185 -10.05 -5.94 -16.37
C ALA A 185 -10.82 -6.10 -15.06
N ALA A 186 -10.37 -6.97 -14.13
CA ALA A 186 -10.96 -7.08 -12.80
C ALA A 186 -10.86 -5.76 -12.02
N GLY A 187 -9.69 -5.10 -12.07
CA GLY A 187 -9.54 -3.78 -11.48
C GLY A 187 -10.39 -2.70 -12.17
N LEU A 188 -10.51 -2.71 -13.49
CA LEU A 188 -11.39 -1.79 -14.22
C LEU A 188 -12.86 -1.96 -13.81
N VAL A 189 -13.33 -3.20 -13.61
CA VAL A 189 -14.69 -3.46 -13.12
C VAL A 189 -14.91 -2.79 -11.77
N ILE A 190 -13.98 -2.94 -10.82
CA ILE A 190 -14.05 -2.26 -9.51
C ILE A 190 -14.12 -0.74 -9.67
N MET A 191 -13.38 -0.16 -10.61
CA MET A 191 -13.43 1.30 -10.87
C MET A 191 -14.80 1.75 -11.36
N LEU A 192 -15.42 1.01 -12.28
CA LEU A 192 -16.76 1.33 -12.82
C LEU A 192 -17.86 1.05 -11.80
N GLU A 193 -17.75 -0.01 -11.00
CA GLU A 193 -18.65 -0.29 -9.89
C GLU A 193 -18.58 0.82 -8.82
N SER A 194 -17.37 1.22 -8.44
CA SER A 194 -17.16 2.34 -7.52
C SER A 194 -17.77 3.65 -8.05
N LEU A 195 -17.77 3.87 -9.37
CA LEU A 195 -18.44 5.02 -9.98
C LEU A 195 -19.96 4.90 -9.84
N ALA A 196 -20.53 3.75 -10.18
CA ALA A 196 -21.95 3.49 -10.05
C ALA A 196 -22.43 3.62 -8.58
N GLU A 197 -21.65 3.16 -7.62
CA GLU A 197 -21.93 3.29 -6.19
C GLU A 197 -21.97 4.74 -5.72
N VAL A 198 -21.02 5.56 -6.16
CA VAL A 198 -21.02 7.00 -5.84
C VAL A 198 -22.20 7.72 -6.48
N VAL A 199 -22.56 7.37 -7.72
CA VAL A 199 -23.70 7.97 -8.44
C VAL A 199 -25.02 7.57 -7.81
N THR A 200 -25.18 6.32 -7.42
CA THR A 200 -26.41 5.78 -6.79
C THR A 200 -26.48 6.06 -5.30
N GLU A 201 -25.35 6.39 -4.66
CA GLU A 201 -25.17 6.50 -3.21
C GLU A 201 -25.46 5.17 -2.49
N ALA A 202 -25.25 4.04 -3.19
CA ALA A 202 -25.44 2.69 -2.70
C ALA A 202 -24.10 1.96 -2.71
N TYR A 203 -23.42 1.96 -1.55
CA TYR A 203 -22.07 1.43 -1.39
C TYR A 203 -22.07 -0.03 -0.99
N SER A 204 -21.22 -0.83 -1.64
CA SER A 204 -20.96 -2.22 -1.30
C SER A 204 -19.79 -2.33 -0.32
N GLU A 205 -19.88 -3.21 0.65
CA GLU A 205 -18.75 -3.48 1.57
C GLU A 205 -17.56 -4.11 0.85
N ARG A 206 -17.83 -4.91 -0.18
CA ARG A 206 -16.81 -5.64 -0.96
C ARG A 206 -17.23 -5.79 -2.41
N HIS A 207 -16.26 -5.59 -3.31
CA HIS A 207 -16.39 -5.93 -4.73
C HIS A 207 -15.99 -7.38 -4.96
N GLU A 208 -16.74 -8.09 -5.78
CA GLU A 208 -16.48 -9.51 -6.07
C GLU A 208 -15.41 -9.62 -7.16
N VAL A 209 -14.26 -10.20 -6.82
CA VAL A 209 -13.22 -10.60 -7.77
C VAL A 209 -13.41 -12.10 -8.03
N PRO A 210 -13.60 -12.53 -9.30
CA PRO A 210 -13.74 -13.94 -9.59
C PRO A 210 -12.51 -14.75 -9.16
N ALA A 211 -12.71 -15.75 -8.32
CA ALA A 211 -11.64 -16.64 -7.90
C ALA A 211 -11.16 -17.52 -9.07
N PRO A 212 -9.85 -17.88 -9.12
CA PRO A 212 -9.36 -18.86 -10.09
C PRO A 212 -10.15 -20.16 -10.03
N ALA A 213 -10.52 -20.73 -11.20
CA ALA A 213 -11.31 -21.95 -11.28
C ALA A 213 -10.56 -23.22 -10.83
N GLY A 214 -9.26 -23.13 -10.52
CA GLY A 214 -8.40 -24.21 -10.04
C GLY A 214 -7.22 -23.65 -9.24
N ARG A 215 -6.49 -24.54 -8.54
CA ARG A 215 -5.17 -24.18 -8.00
C ARG A 215 -4.24 -23.95 -9.20
N ILE A 216 -3.83 -22.71 -9.42
CA ILE A 216 -2.75 -22.41 -10.34
C ILE A 216 -1.49 -23.06 -9.72
N ALA A 217 -0.99 -24.13 -10.37
CA ALA A 217 0.23 -24.77 -9.88
C ALA A 217 1.39 -23.81 -10.06
N PRO A 218 2.17 -23.51 -9.00
CA PRO A 218 3.32 -22.60 -9.09
C PRO A 218 4.33 -23.01 -10.17
N GLU A 219 4.38 -24.29 -10.50
CA GLU A 219 5.27 -24.86 -11.54
C GLU A 219 4.84 -24.51 -12.98
N GLU A 220 3.56 -24.19 -13.21
CA GLU A 220 3.04 -23.81 -14.54
C GLU A 220 3.14 -22.30 -14.80
N LEU A 221 3.07 -21.48 -13.76
CA LEU A 221 3.30 -20.03 -13.85
C LEU A 221 4.76 -19.67 -14.20
N GLY A 222 5.70 -20.56 -13.89
CA GLY A 222 7.14 -20.35 -14.08
C GLY A 222 7.72 -20.86 -15.40
N ARG A 223 6.95 -21.53 -16.25
CA ARG A 223 7.42 -21.87 -17.60
C ARG A 223 7.16 -20.70 -18.54
N ARG A 224 8.06 -19.71 -18.53
CA ARG A 224 8.30 -18.90 -19.70
C ARG A 224 8.81 -19.85 -20.79
N ASP A 225 8.16 -19.85 -21.94
CA ASP A 225 8.86 -20.25 -23.15
C ASP A 225 10.16 -19.43 -23.18
N ALA A 226 11.30 -20.10 -23.24
CA ALA A 226 12.63 -19.49 -23.18
C ALA A 226 12.79 -18.53 -24.39
N GLY A 227 12.38 -17.25 -24.26
CA GLY A 227 12.40 -16.29 -25.35
C GLY A 227 11.67 -14.96 -25.12
N GLY A 228 11.10 -14.70 -23.96
CA GLY A 228 10.53 -13.37 -23.66
C GLY A 228 11.57 -12.37 -23.18
N PRO A 229 11.34 -11.02 -23.35
CA PRO A 229 12.26 -9.97 -22.93
C PRO A 229 12.70 -10.07 -21.47
N GLY A 230 13.98 -9.80 -21.20
CA GLY A 230 14.57 -9.94 -19.88
C GLY A 230 14.28 -8.80 -18.92
N TYR A 231 13.90 -7.61 -19.40
CA TYR A 231 13.75 -6.42 -18.59
C TYR A 231 12.47 -5.66 -18.91
N GLU A 232 11.83 -5.12 -17.87
CA GLU A 232 10.87 -4.01 -17.96
C GLU A 232 11.62 -2.70 -17.78
N VAL A 233 11.42 -1.75 -18.67
CA VAL A 233 11.98 -0.40 -18.59
C VAL A 233 10.85 0.60 -18.58
N MET A 234 10.79 1.41 -17.52
CA MET A 234 9.85 2.52 -17.38
C MET A 234 10.59 3.83 -17.16
N TYR A 235 10.12 4.92 -17.76
CA TYR A 235 10.60 6.27 -17.46
C TYR A 235 9.58 7.33 -17.84
N LEU A 236 9.65 8.47 -17.16
CA LEU A 236 9.01 9.70 -17.63
C LEU A 236 9.95 10.39 -18.62
N LEU A 237 9.39 10.96 -19.69
CA LEU A 237 10.15 11.58 -20.76
C LEU A 237 9.62 12.98 -21.05
N ASP A 238 10.48 14.00 -20.92
CA ASP A 238 10.22 15.33 -21.43
C ASP A 238 10.63 15.35 -22.92
N ALA A 239 9.63 15.37 -23.82
CA ALA A 239 9.86 15.36 -25.28
C ALA A 239 8.67 15.92 -26.05
N GLY A 240 8.92 16.40 -27.26
CA GLY A 240 7.87 16.77 -28.20
C GLY A 240 7.16 15.55 -28.81
N ALA A 241 5.95 15.74 -29.33
CA ALA A 241 5.15 14.65 -29.91
C ALA A 241 5.86 13.96 -31.09
N HIS A 242 6.54 14.73 -31.93
CA HIS A 242 7.26 14.20 -33.11
C HIS A 242 8.43 13.28 -32.71
N GLU A 243 9.16 13.64 -31.65
CA GLU A 243 10.26 12.85 -31.13
C GLU A 243 9.75 11.55 -30.53
N VAL A 244 8.59 11.58 -29.88
CA VAL A 244 7.93 10.41 -29.31
C VAL A 244 7.42 9.45 -30.39
N ASP A 245 6.90 9.95 -31.50
CA ASP A 245 6.48 9.09 -32.61
C ASP A 245 7.66 8.30 -33.19
N ARG A 246 8.83 8.94 -33.30
CA ARG A 246 10.07 8.26 -33.69
C ARG A 246 10.51 7.24 -32.67
N LEU A 247 10.51 7.64 -31.39
CA LEU A 247 10.87 6.75 -30.26
C LEU A 247 9.99 5.49 -30.23
N ARG A 248 8.69 5.63 -30.53
CA ARG A 248 7.76 4.49 -30.60
C ARG A 248 8.24 3.44 -31.61
N GLY A 249 8.70 3.84 -32.77
CA GLY A 249 9.26 2.94 -33.78
C GLY A 249 10.57 2.28 -33.33
N GLU A 250 11.45 3.04 -32.65
CA GLU A 250 12.72 2.51 -32.13
C GLU A 250 12.48 1.47 -31.01
N LEU A 251 11.59 1.76 -30.08
CA LEU A 251 11.29 0.85 -28.95
C LEU A 251 10.50 -0.39 -29.38
N ASP A 252 9.57 -0.28 -30.36
CA ASP A 252 8.83 -1.44 -30.89
C ASP A 252 9.76 -2.45 -31.59
N ALA A 253 10.92 -1.99 -32.09
CA ALA A 253 11.94 -2.85 -32.67
C ALA A 253 12.85 -3.50 -31.61
N LEU A 254 12.94 -2.93 -30.40
CA LEU A 254 13.80 -3.44 -29.32
C LEU A 254 13.09 -4.48 -28.43
N GLY A 255 11.75 -4.50 -28.43
CA GLY A 255 11.05 -5.39 -27.53
C GLY A 255 9.55 -5.49 -27.75
N ASP A 256 8.83 -5.84 -26.71
CA ASP A 256 7.38 -5.98 -26.73
C ASP A 256 6.70 -5.21 -25.59
N SER A 257 5.37 -5.37 -25.48
CA SER A 257 4.56 -4.72 -24.43
C SER A 257 4.74 -3.20 -24.35
N LEU A 258 5.08 -2.57 -25.50
CA LEU A 258 5.34 -1.13 -25.57
C LEU A 258 4.06 -0.33 -25.35
N VAL A 259 4.10 0.53 -24.34
CA VAL A 259 3.07 1.54 -24.05
C VAL A 259 3.74 2.90 -23.87
N ILE A 260 3.34 3.89 -24.67
CA ILE A 260 3.79 5.28 -24.52
C ILE A 260 2.56 6.18 -24.44
N VAL A 261 2.43 6.87 -23.32
CA VAL A 261 1.26 7.70 -22.99
C VAL A 261 1.69 9.05 -22.45
N GLY A 262 0.90 10.07 -22.73
CA GLY A 262 1.19 11.42 -22.26
C GLY A 262 0.69 12.48 -23.24
N GLY A 263 1.28 13.66 -23.15
CA GLY A 263 1.00 14.83 -23.97
C GLY A 263 1.56 16.08 -23.30
N GLU A 264 1.43 17.23 -23.97
CA GLU A 264 1.91 18.52 -23.45
C GLU A 264 3.39 18.52 -23.04
N GLY A 265 4.20 17.68 -23.70
CA GLY A 265 5.63 17.60 -23.47
C GLY A 265 6.07 16.57 -22.41
N LEU A 266 5.14 15.93 -21.68
CA LEU A 266 5.45 14.90 -20.68
C LEU A 266 4.84 13.56 -21.06
N TRP A 267 5.67 12.51 -21.10
CA TRP A 267 5.28 11.18 -21.50
C TRP A 267 5.72 10.13 -20.47
N ASN A 268 4.90 9.10 -20.29
CA ASN A 268 5.25 7.89 -19.56
C ASN A 268 5.53 6.79 -20.59
N VAL A 269 6.72 6.21 -20.53
CA VAL A 269 7.20 5.16 -21.42
C VAL A 269 7.34 3.87 -20.63
N HIS A 270 6.78 2.78 -21.13
CA HIS A 270 6.87 1.44 -20.62
C HIS A 270 7.15 0.46 -21.75
N VAL A 271 8.19 -0.36 -21.62
CA VAL A 271 8.57 -1.35 -22.64
C VAL A 271 9.26 -2.56 -21.99
N HIS A 272 9.03 -3.74 -22.56
CA HIS A 272 9.78 -4.95 -22.20
C HIS A 272 10.85 -5.21 -23.25
N VAL A 273 12.13 -5.32 -22.85
CA VAL A 273 13.30 -5.42 -23.73
C VAL A 273 14.32 -6.41 -23.19
N ASP A 274 15.19 -6.92 -24.07
CA ASP A 274 16.37 -7.69 -23.65
C ASP A 274 17.54 -6.77 -23.30
N ASP A 275 17.60 -5.58 -23.89
CA ASP A 275 18.62 -4.56 -23.64
C ASP A 275 17.99 -3.31 -23.05
N ALA A 276 18.01 -3.24 -21.70
CA ALA A 276 17.50 -2.07 -20.98
C ALA A 276 18.32 -0.79 -21.29
N GLY A 277 19.61 -0.92 -21.58
CA GLY A 277 20.47 0.20 -21.96
C GLY A 277 20.01 0.83 -23.27
N ALA A 278 19.78 0.02 -24.30
CA ALA A 278 19.31 0.48 -25.60
C ALA A 278 17.96 1.21 -25.50
N ALA A 279 17.03 0.74 -24.65
CA ALA A 279 15.74 1.40 -24.42
C ALA A 279 15.89 2.77 -23.74
N ILE A 280 16.79 2.91 -22.76
CA ILE A 280 17.09 4.18 -22.11
C ILE A 280 17.78 5.15 -23.06
N GLU A 281 18.75 4.67 -23.86
CA GLU A 281 19.44 5.48 -24.86
C GLU A 281 18.51 5.98 -25.95
N ALA A 282 17.51 5.18 -26.36
CA ALA A 282 16.46 5.63 -27.27
C ALA A 282 15.67 6.81 -26.66
N GLY A 283 15.33 6.72 -25.39
CA GLY A 283 14.71 7.81 -24.63
C GLY A 283 15.57 9.08 -24.57
N LEU A 284 16.88 8.94 -24.33
CA LEU A 284 17.84 10.06 -24.34
C LEU A 284 17.95 10.76 -25.70
N ARG A 285 17.83 10.01 -26.80
CA ARG A 285 17.80 10.59 -28.17
C ARG A 285 16.50 11.34 -28.46
N ALA A 286 15.39 10.92 -27.84
CA ALA A 286 14.09 11.54 -28.03
C ALA A 286 13.86 12.77 -27.15
N GLY A 287 14.49 12.81 -25.96
CA GLY A 287 14.28 13.90 -25.02
C GLY A 287 15.05 13.70 -23.71
N ARG A 288 14.43 14.11 -22.61
CA ARG A 288 15.00 13.97 -21.26
C ARG A 288 14.26 12.91 -20.45
N PRO A 289 14.73 11.66 -20.40
CA PRO A 289 14.15 10.66 -19.53
C PRO A 289 14.53 10.94 -18.05
N HIS A 290 13.56 10.72 -17.15
CA HIS A 290 13.76 10.84 -15.72
C HIS A 290 12.85 9.86 -14.99
N ARG A 291 13.09 9.61 -13.68
CA ARG A 291 12.43 8.55 -12.88
C ARG A 291 12.52 7.18 -13.56
N ILE A 292 13.71 6.88 -14.09
CA ILE A 292 13.95 5.63 -14.80
C ILE A 292 13.89 4.48 -13.80
N LYS A 293 13.06 3.48 -14.11
CA LYS A 293 12.95 2.22 -13.38
C LYS A 293 13.26 1.08 -14.34
N VAL A 294 14.14 0.18 -13.93
CA VAL A 294 14.46 -1.05 -14.67
C VAL A 294 14.17 -2.23 -13.75
N THR A 295 13.28 -3.12 -14.17
CA THR A 295 12.93 -4.34 -13.45
C THR A 295 13.36 -5.54 -14.26
N TYR A 296 14.09 -6.49 -13.68
CA TYR A 296 14.49 -7.72 -14.37
C TYR A 296 13.32 -8.69 -14.41
N LEU A 297 12.86 -9.04 -15.62
CA LEU A 297 11.75 -9.96 -15.86
C LEU A 297 12.22 -11.40 -16.13
N GLY A 298 13.49 -11.61 -16.50
CA GLY A 298 14.08 -12.92 -16.88
C GLY A 298 14.47 -13.79 -15.67
N GLY A 299 14.12 -13.39 -14.47
CA GLY A 299 14.28 -14.24 -13.30
C GLY A 299 13.49 -15.55 -13.49
N ARG A 300 14.09 -16.68 -13.07
CA ARG A 300 13.37 -17.88 -12.68
C ARG A 300 12.07 -17.44 -12.00
N PRO A 301 10.94 -18.24 -12.11
CA PRO A 301 9.82 -18.01 -11.20
C PRO A 301 10.46 -17.81 -9.86
N HIS A 302 10.14 -16.69 -9.23
CA HIS A 302 10.66 -16.34 -7.93
C HIS A 302 10.54 -17.63 -7.11
N GLU A 303 11.64 -18.35 -6.93
CA GLU A 303 11.73 -19.21 -5.74
C GLU A 303 11.31 -18.24 -4.67
N PRO A 304 10.18 -18.48 -3.92
CA PRO A 304 9.58 -17.46 -3.08
C PRO A 304 10.74 -16.72 -2.46
N GLY A 305 10.90 -15.49 -2.90
CA GLY A 305 12.13 -14.74 -2.62
C GLY A 305 12.33 -14.79 -1.15
N PRO A 306 13.50 -14.94 -0.63
CA PRO A 306 13.76 -15.48 0.69
C PRO A 306 12.62 -15.10 1.59
N ALA A 307 11.83 -16.11 2.05
CA ALA A 307 10.53 -15.86 2.65
C ALA A 307 10.77 -14.79 3.71
N ARG A 308 10.34 -13.55 3.41
CA ARG A 308 10.62 -12.41 4.27
C ARG A 308 9.60 -12.41 5.38
N GLY A 309 10.08 -12.28 6.60
CA GLY A 309 9.22 -12.20 7.74
C GLY A 309 9.74 -11.27 8.82
N VAL A 310 8.84 -10.96 9.74
CA VAL A 310 9.17 -10.19 10.94
C VAL A 310 8.93 -11.06 12.15
N VAL A 311 9.90 -11.08 13.07
CA VAL A 311 9.76 -11.68 14.40
C VAL A 311 9.59 -10.57 15.43
N ALA A 312 8.50 -10.59 16.18
CA ALA A 312 8.27 -9.61 17.24
C ALA A 312 8.17 -10.28 18.61
N VAL A 313 8.88 -9.73 19.58
CA VAL A 313 8.72 -10.14 20.97
C VAL A 313 7.59 -9.33 21.62
N ALA A 314 6.64 -10.02 22.26
CA ALA A 314 5.49 -9.38 22.86
C ALA A 314 5.20 -9.92 24.27
N ALA A 315 4.90 -9.00 25.19
CA ALA A 315 4.36 -9.30 26.53
C ALA A 315 2.86 -8.95 26.52
N GLY A 316 2.01 -9.92 26.84
CA GLY A 316 0.55 -9.75 26.84
C GLY A 316 -0.14 -10.26 25.58
N ASP A 317 -1.40 -10.67 25.74
CA ASP A 317 -2.18 -11.31 24.66
C ASP A 317 -2.58 -10.32 23.56
N GLY A 318 -2.96 -9.09 23.94
CA GLY A 318 -3.36 -8.07 23.01
C GLY A 318 -2.20 -7.60 22.12
N LEU A 319 -1.03 -7.30 22.70
CA LEU A 319 0.18 -6.98 21.90
C LEU A 319 0.56 -8.14 20.98
N ALA A 320 0.48 -9.39 21.48
CA ALA A 320 0.77 -10.56 20.66
C ALA A 320 -0.23 -10.71 19.50
N ALA A 321 -1.50 -10.37 19.70
CA ALA A 321 -2.50 -10.36 18.64
C ALA A 321 -2.20 -9.26 17.61
N LEU A 322 -1.94 -8.03 18.05
CA LEU A 322 -1.61 -6.90 17.16
C LEU A 322 -0.42 -7.21 16.25
N PHE A 323 0.69 -7.71 16.80
CA PHE A 323 1.86 -8.09 15.99
C PHE A 323 1.55 -9.23 15.02
N ARG A 324 0.72 -10.20 15.43
CA ARG A 324 0.34 -11.33 14.57
C ARG A 324 -0.61 -10.91 13.45
N GLU A 325 -1.58 -10.04 13.73
CA GLU A 325 -2.50 -9.47 12.74
C GLU A 325 -1.74 -8.65 11.69
N ALA A 326 -0.65 -7.98 12.09
CA ALA A 326 0.25 -7.29 11.19
C ALA A 326 1.27 -8.21 10.47
N GLY A 327 1.13 -9.54 10.60
CA GLY A 327 1.92 -10.53 9.86
C GLY A 327 3.21 -10.99 10.53
N ALA A 328 3.52 -10.57 11.76
CA ALA A 328 4.73 -10.99 12.45
C ALA A 328 4.59 -12.37 13.11
N VAL A 329 5.66 -13.17 13.11
CA VAL A 329 5.84 -14.33 13.98
C VAL A 329 6.12 -13.84 15.39
N VAL A 330 5.27 -14.21 16.34
CA VAL A 330 5.33 -13.65 17.69
C VAL A 330 5.98 -14.59 18.68
N VAL A 331 7.04 -14.12 19.33
CA VAL A 331 7.64 -14.78 20.50
C VAL A 331 7.07 -14.13 21.76
N ARG A 332 6.28 -14.90 22.52
CA ARG A 332 5.71 -14.43 23.78
C ARG A 332 6.76 -14.44 24.88
N ARG A 333 6.70 -13.45 25.74
CA ARG A 333 7.47 -13.41 26.98
C ARG A 333 6.58 -13.15 28.20
N GLU A 334 6.98 -13.69 29.33
CA GLU A 334 6.40 -13.35 30.61
C GLU A 334 6.98 -12.02 31.14
N PRO A 335 6.23 -11.23 31.90
CA PRO A 335 6.73 -10.00 32.50
C PRO A 335 8.01 -10.24 33.31
N GLY A 336 9.04 -9.44 33.07
CA GLY A 336 10.32 -9.52 33.77
C GLY A 336 11.26 -10.67 33.34
N SER A 337 10.89 -11.46 32.33
CA SER A 337 11.78 -12.51 31.78
C SER A 337 12.07 -12.26 30.31
N ALA A 338 13.30 -12.53 29.85
CA ALA A 338 13.65 -12.58 28.44
C ALA A 338 13.28 -13.95 27.86
N PRO A 339 12.86 -14.02 26.59
CA PRO A 339 12.70 -15.29 25.88
C PRO A 339 14.08 -15.96 25.73
N THR A 340 14.08 -17.28 25.56
CA THR A 340 15.35 -18.00 25.29
C THR A 340 15.80 -17.74 23.86
N ALA A 341 17.14 -17.76 23.63
CA ALA A 341 17.71 -17.69 22.28
C ALA A 341 17.17 -18.79 21.36
N ALA A 342 16.91 -19.99 21.90
CA ALA A 342 16.31 -21.09 21.15
C ALA A 342 14.86 -20.80 20.69
N ALA A 343 14.07 -20.06 21.50
CA ALA A 343 12.72 -19.67 21.11
C ALA A 343 12.76 -18.62 19.98
N LEU A 344 13.66 -17.64 20.07
CA LEU A 344 13.87 -16.64 19.03
C LEU A 344 14.42 -17.27 17.73
N LEU A 345 15.41 -18.15 17.82
CA LEU A 345 15.94 -18.85 16.67
C LEU A 345 14.87 -19.69 15.94
N ARG A 346 13.99 -20.36 16.68
CA ARG A 346 12.87 -21.09 16.08
C ARG A 346 11.92 -20.16 15.34
N ALA A 347 11.57 -19.01 15.94
CA ALA A 347 10.71 -18.02 15.31
C ALA A 347 11.36 -17.41 14.06
N VAL A 348 12.68 -17.16 14.08
CA VAL A 348 13.43 -16.69 12.90
C VAL A 348 13.36 -17.71 11.76
N ARG A 349 13.55 -19.00 12.05
CA ARG A 349 13.44 -20.08 11.05
C ARG A 349 12.02 -20.20 10.48
N GLU A 350 11.00 -19.96 11.30
CA GLU A 350 9.58 -19.96 10.91
C GLU A 350 9.26 -18.75 10.02
N ALA A 351 9.84 -17.58 10.32
CA ALA A 351 9.56 -16.34 9.63
C ALA A 351 10.14 -16.29 8.20
N GLY A 352 11.23 -17.01 7.92
CA GLY A 352 11.77 -17.11 6.56
C GLY A 352 13.27 -17.03 6.47
N THR A 353 13.78 -16.62 5.31
CA THR A 353 15.21 -16.55 4.98
C THR A 353 15.76 -15.12 5.00
N GLU A 354 14.90 -14.10 4.99
CA GLU A 354 15.20 -12.68 5.28
C GLU A 354 14.32 -12.24 6.44
N VAL A 355 14.87 -11.98 7.61
CA VAL A 355 14.08 -11.78 8.83
C VAL A 355 14.48 -10.51 9.58
N ALA A 356 13.49 -9.65 9.84
CA ALA A 356 13.61 -8.53 10.77
C ALA A 356 13.18 -8.97 12.17
N VAL A 357 14.01 -8.73 13.19
CA VAL A 357 13.67 -9.07 14.58
C VAL A 357 13.42 -7.78 15.36
N LEU A 358 12.25 -7.69 16.01
CA LEU A 358 11.81 -6.61 16.89
C LEU A 358 11.85 -7.08 18.35
N PRO A 359 12.92 -6.81 19.11
CA PRO A 359 13.05 -7.21 20.49
C PRO A 359 12.01 -6.59 21.42
N ASN A 360 11.63 -5.32 21.16
CA ASN A 360 10.61 -4.55 21.87
C ASN A 360 10.86 -4.37 23.38
N ASP A 361 12.06 -4.68 23.82
CA ASP A 361 12.53 -4.52 25.20
C ASP A 361 14.06 -4.53 25.22
N ALA A 362 14.66 -3.63 25.99
CA ALA A 362 16.11 -3.53 26.10
C ALA A 362 16.77 -4.81 26.65
N ALA A 363 16.10 -5.52 27.55
CA ALA A 363 16.61 -6.78 28.13
C ALA A 363 16.56 -7.96 27.16
N VAL A 364 15.83 -7.84 26.05
CA VAL A 364 15.69 -8.89 25.03
C VAL A 364 16.72 -8.71 23.91
N TYR A 365 17.25 -7.51 23.72
CA TYR A 365 18.09 -7.18 22.57
C TYR A 365 19.31 -8.11 22.42
N ASP A 366 20.08 -8.31 23.48
CA ASP A 366 21.29 -9.15 23.44
C ASP A 366 20.96 -10.62 23.11
N VAL A 367 19.84 -11.11 23.62
CA VAL A 367 19.37 -12.49 23.34
C VAL A 367 18.92 -12.61 21.87
N ALA A 368 18.31 -11.56 21.33
CA ALA A 368 17.90 -11.50 19.92
C ALA A 368 19.13 -11.45 18.99
N VAL A 369 20.17 -10.69 19.35
CA VAL A 369 21.43 -10.65 18.62
C VAL A 369 22.09 -12.03 18.61
N ALA A 370 22.19 -12.71 19.75
CA ALA A 370 22.77 -14.05 19.84
C ALA A 370 21.99 -15.08 18.99
N ALA A 371 20.66 -15.02 18.99
CA ALA A 371 19.83 -15.87 18.15
C ALA A 371 20.04 -15.56 16.65
N ALA A 372 20.17 -14.29 16.30
CA ALA A 372 20.42 -13.84 14.93
C ALA A 372 21.80 -14.29 14.41
N GLU A 373 22.83 -14.32 15.25
CA GLU A 373 24.17 -14.84 14.89
C GLU A 373 24.10 -16.31 14.48
N ILE A 374 23.42 -17.14 15.29
CA ILE A 374 23.23 -18.55 14.97
C ILE A 374 22.44 -18.73 13.67
N ALA A 375 21.38 -17.94 13.47
CA ALA A 375 20.58 -18.02 12.26
C ALA A 375 21.37 -17.62 11.00
N ARG A 376 22.29 -16.64 11.10
CA ARG A 376 23.18 -16.25 10.00
C ARG A 376 24.16 -17.35 9.64
N GLU A 377 24.68 -18.10 10.62
CA GLU A 377 25.52 -19.28 10.37
C GLU A 377 24.75 -20.38 9.61
N GLU A 378 23.43 -20.43 9.78
CA GLU A 378 22.52 -21.33 9.06
C GLU A 378 22.08 -20.81 7.67
N GLY A 379 22.57 -19.63 7.25
CA GLY A 379 22.29 -19.04 5.94
C GLY A 379 21.05 -18.13 5.90
N VAL A 380 20.46 -17.77 7.06
CA VAL A 380 19.36 -16.81 7.14
C VAL A 380 19.89 -15.37 7.21
N THR A 381 19.38 -14.47 6.38
CA THR A 381 19.69 -13.04 6.49
C THR A 381 18.85 -12.42 7.61
N VAL A 382 19.46 -12.02 8.72
CA VAL A 382 18.74 -11.51 9.89
C VAL A 382 19.22 -10.13 10.27
N SER A 383 18.28 -9.20 10.49
CA SER A 383 18.53 -7.88 11.10
C SER A 383 17.77 -7.74 12.40
N VAL A 384 18.46 -7.36 13.47
CA VAL A 384 17.85 -7.06 14.77
C VAL A 384 17.70 -5.56 14.91
N LEU A 385 16.47 -5.07 14.97
CA LEU A 385 16.16 -3.65 15.09
C LEU A 385 16.33 -3.19 16.55
N PRO A 386 16.78 -1.96 16.79
CA PRO A 386 17.04 -1.47 18.15
C PRO A 386 15.76 -1.00 18.87
N THR A 387 14.68 -1.78 18.79
CA THR A 387 13.41 -1.48 19.47
C THR A 387 13.50 -1.81 20.96
N ARG A 388 13.26 -0.81 21.81
CA ARG A 388 13.34 -0.91 23.29
C ARG A 388 11.96 -0.91 23.95
N ALA A 389 10.92 -0.67 23.18
CA ALA A 389 9.52 -0.66 23.64
C ALA A 389 8.60 -1.21 22.56
N SER A 390 7.49 -1.83 22.95
CA SER A 390 6.52 -2.41 22.01
C SER A 390 5.93 -1.37 21.06
N VAL A 391 5.78 -0.11 21.49
CA VAL A 391 5.29 0.98 20.62
C VAL A 391 6.26 1.30 19.47
N GLN A 392 7.57 1.19 19.71
CA GLN A 392 8.58 1.31 18.66
C GLN A 392 8.51 0.15 17.65
N GLY A 393 8.26 -1.07 18.14
CA GLY A 393 8.05 -2.21 17.27
C GLY A 393 6.77 -2.13 16.44
N LEU A 394 5.70 -1.55 16.98
CA LEU A 394 4.46 -1.28 16.22
C LEU A 394 4.72 -0.26 15.11
N ALA A 395 5.41 0.85 15.40
CA ALA A 395 5.79 1.85 14.42
C ALA A 395 6.70 1.25 13.31
N ALA A 396 7.70 0.46 13.69
CA ALA A 396 8.55 -0.24 12.72
C ALA A 396 7.74 -1.16 11.80
N LEU A 397 6.82 -1.93 12.37
CA LEU A 397 6.01 -2.88 11.61
C LEU A 397 4.98 -2.18 10.70
N ALA A 398 4.49 -0.99 11.08
CA ALA A 398 3.57 -0.20 10.29
C ALA A 398 4.16 0.27 8.94
N VAL A 399 5.49 0.44 8.86
CA VAL A 399 6.20 0.83 7.63
C VAL A 399 6.85 -0.34 6.90
N HIS A 400 6.74 -1.55 7.44
CA HIS A 400 7.26 -2.76 6.82
C HIS A 400 6.61 -3.00 5.45
N ASP A 401 7.45 -3.19 4.44
CA ASP A 401 7.03 -3.46 3.06
C ASP A 401 7.84 -4.66 2.52
N PRO A 402 7.22 -5.84 2.43
CA PRO A 402 7.90 -7.05 1.94
C PRO A 402 8.35 -6.95 0.47
N LEU A 403 7.87 -5.94 -0.27
CA LEU A 403 8.24 -5.70 -1.67
C LEU A 403 9.48 -4.80 -1.81
N ARG A 404 9.93 -4.12 -0.75
CA ARG A 404 11.20 -3.38 -0.76
C ARG A 404 12.37 -4.34 -0.72
N ARG A 405 13.57 -3.86 -1.12
CA ARG A 405 14.80 -4.59 -0.79
C ARG A 405 14.93 -4.72 0.73
N PHE A 406 15.46 -5.84 1.20
CA PHE A 406 15.53 -6.10 2.65
C PHE A 406 16.26 -4.99 3.41
N ASP A 407 17.41 -4.56 2.92
CA ASP A 407 18.20 -3.49 3.56
C ASP A 407 17.44 -2.15 3.61
N ASP A 408 16.72 -1.80 2.53
CA ASP A 408 15.92 -0.56 2.46
C ASP A 408 14.71 -0.60 3.40
N ASP A 409 14.10 -1.78 3.55
CA ASP A 409 13.01 -2.02 4.49
C ASP A 409 13.48 -1.94 5.94
N ILE A 410 14.63 -2.56 6.26
CA ILE A 410 15.27 -2.47 7.58
C ILE A 410 15.61 -1.02 7.94
N VAL A 411 16.10 -0.23 6.98
CA VAL A 411 16.37 1.20 7.19
C VAL A 411 15.07 1.95 7.52
N ALA A 412 14.01 1.75 6.72
CA ALA A 412 12.71 2.40 6.96
C ALA A 412 12.11 2.00 8.31
N MET A 413 12.13 0.72 8.66
CA MET A 413 11.65 0.21 9.94
C MET A 413 12.46 0.77 11.13
N THR A 414 13.79 0.86 10.98
CA THR A 414 14.69 1.41 12.01
C THR A 414 14.44 2.89 12.22
N ASP A 415 14.22 3.63 11.13
CA ASP A 415 13.94 5.06 11.16
C ASP A 415 12.60 5.34 11.88
N ALA A 416 11.54 4.63 11.53
CA ALA A 416 10.24 4.74 12.19
C ALA A 416 10.33 4.42 13.69
N ALA A 417 11.02 3.33 14.06
CA ALA A 417 11.27 3.01 15.47
C ALA A 417 12.05 4.11 16.19
N GLY A 418 13.04 4.72 15.51
CA GLY A 418 13.90 5.79 16.07
C GLY A 418 13.15 7.11 16.27
N HIS A 419 12.17 7.43 15.43
CA HIS A 419 11.33 8.61 15.57
C HIS A 419 10.25 8.46 16.63
N THR A 420 9.87 7.23 16.99
CA THR A 420 8.88 6.97 18.05
C THR A 420 9.51 7.09 19.43
N ARG A 421 9.24 8.20 20.10
CA ARG A 421 9.56 8.37 21.53
C ARG A 421 8.66 7.48 22.38
N HIS A 422 9.17 6.94 23.47
CA HIS A 422 8.39 5.98 24.26
C HIS A 422 8.44 6.27 25.76
N GLY A 423 7.39 5.88 26.46
CA GLY A 423 7.32 5.93 27.91
C GLY A 423 6.31 4.92 28.46
N HIS A 424 6.37 4.75 29.75
CA HIS A 424 5.42 3.92 30.49
C HIS A 424 5.31 4.35 31.94
N VAL A 425 4.30 3.83 32.61
CA VAL A 425 4.14 3.97 34.06
C VAL A 425 4.08 2.60 34.71
N TRP A 426 4.64 2.48 35.91
CA TRP A 426 4.60 1.28 36.72
C TRP A 426 4.68 1.61 38.22
N VAL A 427 4.30 0.66 39.09
CA VAL A 427 4.34 0.84 40.53
C VAL A 427 5.57 0.13 41.09
N ALA A 428 6.40 0.84 41.85
CA ALA A 428 7.60 0.29 42.44
C ALA A 428 7.26 -0.78 43.49
N ASP A 429 7.92 -1.92 43.43
CA ASP A 429 7.80 -3.04 44.37
C ASP A 429 8.84 -3.02 45.47
N ARG A 430 9.91 -2.24 45.29
CA ARG A 430 11.05 -2.13 46.23
C ARG A 430 11.64 -0.73 46.21
N GLU A 431 12.44 -0.43 47.24
CA GLU A 431 13.26 0.76 47.27
C GLU A 431 14.43 0.63 46.28
N ALA A 432 14.62 1.65 45.46
CA ALA A 432 15.73 1.71 44.51
C ALA A 432 16.15 3.16 44.24
N MET A 433 17.42 3.34 43.90
CA MET A 433 17.94 4.61 43.35
C MET A 433 17.61 4.68 41.86
N THR A 434 16.99 5.77 41.44
CA THR A 434 16.65 6.04 40.03
C THR A 434 17.23 7.37 39.58
N SER A 435 17.16 7.68 38.29
CA SER A 435 17.57 9.00 37.74
C SER A 435 16.73 10.16 38.31
N ALA A 436 15.49 9.88 38.77
CA ALA A 436 14.61 10.89 39.40
C ALA A 436 14.75 10.95 40.94
N GLY A 437 15.57 10.10 41.57
CA GLY A 437 15.77 10.02 43.01
C GLY A 437 15.50 8.62 43.57
N ILE A 438 15.33 8.53 44.87
CA ILE A 438 15.02 7.26 45.56
C ILE A 438 13.52 7.02 45.50
N CYS A 439 13.10 5.89 44.92
CA CYS A 439 11.72 5.41 44.97
C CYS A 439 11.53 4.43 46.10
N ARG A 440 10.29 4.32 46.60
CA ARG A 440 9.86 3.40 47.64
C ARG A 440 8.77 2.46 47.14
N PRO A 441 8.55 1.30 47.79
CA PRO A 441 7.42 0.44 47.44
C PRO A 441 6.09 1.23 47.45
N GLY A 442 5.31 1.12 46.38
CA GLY A 442 4.06 1.84 46.21
C GLY A 442 4.17 3.18 45.45
N ASP A 443 5.39 3.71 45.27
CA ASP A 443 5.57 4.89 44.41
C ASP A 443 5.28 4.55 42.95
N VAL A 444 4.66 5.52 42.24
CA VAL A 444 4.42 5.41 40.81
C VAL A 444 5.59 6.03 40.03
N LEU A 445 6.24 5.21 39.24
CA LEU A 445 7.37 5.63 38.42
C LEU A 445 6.90 5.94 36.98
N GLY A 446 7.27 7.10 36.48
CA GLY A 446 7.09 7.50 35.09
C GLY A 446 8.42 7.44 34.34
N VAL A 447 8.47 6.59 33.31
CA VAL A 447 9.64 6.38 32.47
C VAL A 447 9.47 7.12 31.14
N VAL A 448 10.53 7.80 30.72
CA VAL A 448 10.61 8.52 29.44
C VAL A 448 11.90 8.10 28.74
N ASP A 449 11.78 7.58 27.52
CA ASP A 449 12.90 7.10 26.68
C ASP A 449 13.85 6.13 27.42
N GLY A 450 13.29 5.31 28.32
CA GLY A 450 14.00 4.27 29.07
C GLY A 450 14.53 4.71 30.44
N GLU A 451 14.40 5.99 30.83
CA GLU A 451 14.84 6.50 32.12
C GLU A 451 13.67 6.89 33.02
N VAL A 452 13.81 6.64 34.32
CA VAL A 452 12.82 7.10 35.32
C VAL A 452 12.91 8.62 35.42
N ALA A 453 11.94 9.32 34.84
CA ALA A 453 11.89 10.78 34.80
C ALA A 453 10.96 11.38 35.87
N LEU A 454 10.09 10.56 36.49
CA LEU A 454 9.08 10.98 37.47
C LEU A 454 8.92 9.94 38.56
N ILE A 455 8.75 10.41 39.80
CA ILE A 455 8.27 9.65 40.94
C ILE A 455 7.00 10.34 41.46
N GLY A 456 5.88 9.63 41.49
CA GLY A 456 4.58 10.15 41.90
C GLY A 456 3.85 9.20 42.82
N ALA A 457 2.72 9.63 43.37
CA ALA A 457 1.86 8.81 44.24
C ALA A 457 0.57 8.38 43.51
N ASP A 458 0.24 9.02 42.38
CA ASP A 458 -0.98 8.75 41.62
C ASP A 458 -0.66 8.33 40.19
N LEU A 459 -1.27 7.24 39.76
CA LEU A 459 -0.98 6.61 38.45
C LEU A 459 -1.38 7.50 37.29
N ALA A 460 -2.57 8.11 37.36
CA ALA A 460 -3.07 8.94 36.26
C ALA A 460 -2.28 10.28 36.15
N ALA A 461 -1.99 10.92 37.28
CA ALA A 461 -1.19 12.12 37.31
C ALA A 461 0.24 11.90 36.79
N THR A 462 0.86 10.76 37.17
CA THR A 462 2.20 10.40 36.69
C THR A 462 2.19 10.09 35.20
N ALA A 463 1.18 9.37 34.67
CA ALA A 463 1.02 9.09 33.24
C ALA A 463 0.87 10.40 32.41
N VAL A 464 0.04 11.33 32.87
CA VAL A 464 -0.07 12.68 32.26
C VAL A 464 1.28 13.39 32.29
N GLY A 465 2.04 13.27 33.41
CA GLY A 465 3.38 13.82 33.53
C GLY A 465 4.39 13.22 32.52
N VAL A 466 4.28 11.92 32.20
CA VAL A 466 5.07 11.24 31.16
C VAL A 466 4.72 11.78 29.80
N VAL A 467 3.41 11.82 29.44
CA VAL A 467 2.91 12.35 28.17
C VAL A 467 3.40 13.77 27.92
N ARG A 468 3.33 14.64 28.91
CA ARG A 468 3.83 16.03 28.83
C ARG A 468 5.33 16.14 28.51
N ARG A 469 6.13 15.12 28.82
CA ARG A 469 7.57 15.08 28.50
C ARG A 469 7.87 14.45 27.14
N LEU A 470 6.99 13.58 26.69
CA LEU A 470 7.12 12.93 25.39
C LEU A 470 6.63 13.81 24.25
N VAL A 471 5.46 14.42 24.41
CA VAL A 471 4.84 15.27 23.38
C VAL A 471 5.64 16.55 23.18
N SER A 472 5.96 16.84 21.93
CA SER A 472 6.65 18.04 21.47
C SER A 472 5.78 18.83 20.48
N GLY A 473 6.25 19.99 20.03
CA GLY A 473 5.55 20.78 19.03
C GLY A 473 5.42 20.12 17.67
N GLY A 474 6.32 19.18 17.33
CA GLY A 474 6.29 18.43 16.08
C GLY A 474 5.63 17.05 16.17
N SER A 475 5.02 16.71 17.31
CA SER A 475 4.31 15.43 17.45
C SER A 475 2.99 15.46 16.71
N GLU A 476 2.67 14.36 16.00
CA GLU A 476 1.46 14.18 15.18
C GLU A 476 0.55 13.08 15.73
N MET A 477 1.13 12.02 16.32
CA MET A 477 0.36 10.88 16.83
C MET A 477 0.80 10.46 18.23
N VAL A 478 -0.16 9.97 19.03
CA VAL A 478 0.08 9.36 20.34
C VAL A 478 -0.57 7.98 20.38
N THR A 479 0.25 6.94 20.53
CA THR A 479 -0.19 5.56 20.69
C THR A 479 -0.22 5.20 22.18
N LEU A 480 -1.38 4.80 22.69
CA LEU A 480 -1.60 4.35 24.06
C LEU A 480 -1.90 2.85 24.10
N VAL A 481 -1.12 2.07 24.84
CA VAL A 481 -1.33 0.62 24.96
C VAL A 481 -1.62 0.28 26.40
N THR A 482 -2.85 -0.14 26.69
CA THR A 482 -3.30 -0.47 28.05
C THR A 482 -2.85 -1.85 28.48
N GLY A 483 -2.36 -1.96 29.72
CA GLY A 483 -1.95 -3.21 30.35
C GLY A 483 -3.10 -3.99 30.97
N ALA A 484 -2.82 -5.22 31.38
CA ALA A 484 -3.78 -6.06 32.10
C ALA A 484 -4.22 -5.39 33.42
N GLY A 485 -5.53 -5.22 33.59
CA GLY A 485 -6.10 -4.60 34.79
C GLY A 485 -5.83 -3.11 34.93
N ALA A 486 -5.44 -2.42 33.86
CA ALA A 486 -5.28 -0.97 33.89
C ALA A 486 -6.62 -0.28 34.23
N PRO A 487 -6.66 0.66 35.19
CA PRO A 487 -7.88 1.39 35.51
C PRO A 487 -8.36 2.23 34.32
N GLU A 488 -9.65 2.19 33.97
CA GLU A 488 -10.21 3.06 32.92
C GLU A 488 -9.94 4.55 33.17
N ALA A 489 -9.89 4.96 34.45
CA ALA A 489 -9.58 6.32 34.83
C ALA A 489 -8.18 6.77 34.38
N LEU A 490 -7.22 5.85 34.26
CA LEU A 490 -5.86 6.12 33.76
C LEU A 490 -5.91 6.57 32.29
N LEU A 491 -6.51 5.77 31.44
CA LEU A 491 -6.63 6.07 30.00
C LEU A 491 -7.43 7.36 29.77
N ARG A 492 -8.55 7.51 30.50
CA ARG A 492 -9.41 8.71 30.40
C ARG A 492 -8.63 9.97 30.78
N ALA A 493 -7.90 9.97 31.87
CA ALA A 493 -7.12 11.15 32.30
C ALA A 493 -6.05 11.57 31.27
N VAL A 494 -5.38 10.61 30.64
CA VAL A 494 -4.40 10.87 29.60
C VAL A 494 -5.07 11.44 28.35
N ARG A 495 -6.17 10.84 27.88
CA ARG A 495 -6.93 11.32 26.72
C ARG A 495 -7.49 12.73 26.93
N ASP A 496 -8.19 12.96 28.04
CA ASP A 496 -8.75 14.28 28.39
C ASP A 496 -7.67 15.37 28.46
N HIS A 497 -6.46 14.99 28.91
CA HIS A 497 -5.32 15.91 28.92
C HIS A 497 -4.85 16.25 27.49
N LEU A 498 -4.64 15.23 26.65
CA LEU A 498 -4.21 15.41 25.24
C LEU A 498 -5.22 16.21 24.43
N GLU A 499 -6.50 15.83 24.47
CA GLU A 499 -7.58 16.51 23.75
C GLU A 499 -7.72 18.00 24.14
N ARG A 500 -7.40 18.33 25.38
CA ARG A 500 -7.44 19.73 25.86
C ARG A 500 -6.20 20.54 25.47
N VAL A 501 -5.01 19.93 25.48
CA VAL A 501 -3.73 20.65 25.31
C VAL A 501 -3.26 20.62 23.84
N ARG A 502 -3.53 19.53 23.14
CA ARG A 502 -3.13 19.26 21.76
C ARG A 502 -4.26 18.54 21.00
N PRO A 503 -5.36 19.26 20.71
CA PRO A 503 -6.52 18.69 20.01
C PRO A 503 -6.21 18.30 18.56
N ASP A 504 -5.05 18.66 18.05
CA ASP A 504 -4.50 18.35 16.74
C ASP A 504 -3.84 16.97 16.66
N LEU A 505 -3.54 16.33 17.81
CA LEU A 505 -2.89 15.03 17.85
C LEU A 505 -3.89 13.88 17.56
N GLU A 506 -3.47 12.96 16.73
CA GLU A 506 -4.16 11.68 16.59
C GLU A 506 -3.88 10.79 17.80
N ILE A 507 -4.93 10.27 18.45
CA ILE A 507 -4.80 9.41 19.62
C ILE A 507 -5.29 8.01 19.27
N VAL A 508 -4.36 7.06 19.19
CA VAL A 508 -4.65 5.65 18.92
C VAL A 508 -4.54 4.85 20.21
N VAL A 509 -5.52 4.00 20.51
CA VAL A 509 -5.58 3.20 21.75
C VAL A 509 -5.66 1.71 21.39
N TYR A 510 -4.78 0.93 21.99
CA TYR A 510 -4.78 -0.53 21.89
C TYR A 510 -4.90 -1.19 23.27
N GLU A 511 -5.56 -2.33 23.32
CA GLU A 511 -5.58 -3.20 24.49
C GLU A 511 -4.42 -4.20 24.39
N GLY A 512 -3.30 -3.91 25.03
CA GLY A 512 -2.09 -4.73 24.97
C GLY A 512 -2.11 -5.95 25.88
N GLY A 513 -2.78 -5.83 27.04
CA GLY A 513 -2.87 -6.90 28.02
C GLY A 513 -1.54 -7.27 28.69
N GLN A 514 -0.51 -6.42 28.55
CA GLN A 514 0.80 -6.64 29.18
C GLN A 514 0.71 -6.53 30.70
N GLY A 515 1.37 -7.45 31.40
CA GLY A 515 1.54 -7.38 32.84
C GLY A 515 2.67 -6.42 33.23
N GLY A 516 2.58 -5.82 34.43
CA GLY A 516 3.63 -4.97 35.01
C GLY A 516 3.60 -3.50 34.57
N TYR A 517 3.14 -3.18 33.38
CA TYR A 517 3.03 -1.82 32.86
C TYR A 517 1.57 -1.46 32.55
N PRO A 518 0.87 -0.72 33.45
CA PRO A 518 -0.53 -0.33 33.24
C PRO A 518 -0.76 0.48 31.96
N LEU A 519 0.23 1.25 31.48
CA LEU A 519 0.15 2.02 30.26
C LEU A 519 1.53 2.14 29.61
N LEU A 520 1.60 1.77 28.32
CA LEU A 520 2.71 2.13 27.44
C LEU A 520 2.26 3.30 26.56
N ILE A 521 3.19 4.19 26.24
CA ILE A 521 2.94 5.44 25.52
C ILE A 521 3.98 5.54 24.40
N GLY A 522 3.53 5.69 23.15
CA GLY A 522 4.35 6.04 22.00
C GLY A 522 3.97 7.44 21.52
N VAL A 523 4.94 8.20 21.04
CA VAL A 523 4.72 9.55 20.48
C VAL A 523 5.56 9.70 19.21
N GLU A 524 4.90 10.03 18.12
CA GLU A 524 5.45 10.27 16.78
C GLU A 524 5.24 11.70 16.33
#